data_63974bf33017615557f92934c5a7887a
#
_entry.id   63974bf33017615557f92934c5a7887a
#
_cell.length_a   1.000
_cell.length_b   1.000
_cell.length_c   1.000
_cell.angle_alpha   90.00
_cell.angle_beta   90.00
_cell.angle_gamma   90.00
#
_symmetry.space_group_name_H-M   'P 1'
#
loop_
_entity.id
_entity.type
_entity.pdbx_description
1 polymer ?
#
loop_
_entity_poly.entity_id
_entity_poly.type
_entity_poly.pdbx_seq_one_letter_code
_entity_poly.pdbx_strand_id
1 'polypeptide(L)'
;MGSGKTTLGKALAKHLCKEFIDLDTYIECRFHASVKQLFAQRGEEGFRDLERRMLHEIADFEDVIVACGGGTPCYFDNMDYIVGHGFAIYLTTSPERLALRLALPGSRVKRPLIAQKTDEELIAFVNEALAKREPFYSRAQLTFDSTHIENAAETEATARALAALLPESR
;
A
#
# COMPACT_ATOMS: atom_id res chain seq x y z
N MET A 1 4.01 -4.85 2.24
CA MET A 1 4.50 -4.04 3.39
C MET A 1 5.87 -3.49 3.01
N GLY A 2 6.21 -2.24 3.40
CA GLY A 2 7.55 -1.69 3.15
C GLY A 2 7.88 -1.29 1.71
N SER A 3 7.00 -1.46 0.73
CA SER A 3 7.25 -1.09 -0.67
C SER A 3 7.23 0.43 -0.95
N GLY A 4 7.00 1.27 0.06
CA GLY A 4 7.05 2.72 -0.08
C GLY A 4 5.80 3.38 -0.64
N LYS A 5 4.64 2.74 -0.59
CA LYS A 5 3.37 3.28 -1.11
C LYS A 5 3.06 4.70 -0.61
N THR A 6 3.14 4.92 0.70
CA THR A 6 2.88 6.23 1.29
C THR A 6 3.91 7.28 0.86
N THR A 7 5.19 6.90 0.80
CA THR A 7 6.29 7.81 0.42
C THR A 7 6.18 8.20 -1.05
N LEU A 8 6.14 7.20 -1.94
CA LEU A 8 6.07 7.42 -3.38
C LEU A 8 4.71 8.00 -3.79
N GLY A 9 3.60 7.53 -3.17
CA GLY A 9 2.26 8.03 -3.44
C GLY A 9 2.10 9.53 -3.14
N LYS A 10 2.65 10.01 -2.01
CA LYS A 10 2.68 11.45 -1.69
C LYS A 10 3.50 12.26 -2.70
N ALA A 11 4.66 11.75 -3.10
CA ALA A 11 5.50 12.44 -4.09
C ALA A 11 4.82 12.48 -5.47
N LEU A 12 4.20 11.38 -5.88
CA LEU A 12 3.43 11.28 -7.12
C LEU A 12 2.23 12.23 -7.12
N ALA A 13 1.45 12.25 -6.04
CA ALA A 13 0.29 13.14 -5.89
C ALA A 13 0.70 14.62 -5.98
N LYS A 14 1.79 14.99 -5.29
CA LYS A 14 2.36 16.33 -5.39
C LYS A 14 2.79 16.67 -6.82
N HIS A 15 3.45 15.75 -7.52
CA HIS A 15 3.91 15.94 -8.89
C HIS A 15 2.75 16.13 -9.88
N LEU A 16 1.66 15.39 -9.68
CA LEU A 16 0.47 15.42 -10.53
C LEU A 16 -0.59 16.44 -10.09
N CYS A 17 -0.33 17.22 -9.04
CA CYS A 17 -1.29 18.15 -8.42
C CYS A 17 -2.61 17.46 -8.01
N LYS A 18 -2.51 16.19 -7.52
CA LYS A 18 -3.64 15.40 -7.04
C LYS A 18 -3.61 15.26 -5.51
N GLU A 19 -4.73 14.88 -4.92
CA GLU A 19 -4.79 14.54 -3.50
C GLU A 19 -4.18 13.16 -3.22
N PHE A 20 -3.61 12.98 -2.03
CA PHE A 20 -3.10 11.69 -1.56
C PHE A 20 -3.94 11.16 -0.42
N ILE A 21 -4.45 9.94 -0.58
CA ILE A 21 -5.21 9.22 0.45
C ILE A 21 -4.48 7.92 0.79
N ASP A 22 -4.17 7.73 2.09
CA ASP A 22 -3.77 6.44 2.64
C ASP A 22 -5.02 5.79 3.23
N LEU A 23 -5.43 4.63 2.70
CA LEU A 23 -6.69 3.98 3.07
C LEU A 23 -6.73 3.61 4.57
N ASP A 24 -5.61 3.16 5.14
CA ASP A 24 -5.54 2.86 6.57
C ASP A 24 -5.80 4.14 7.39
N THR A 25 -5.17 5.26 7.02
CA THR A 25 -5.37 6.55 7.67
C THR A 25 -6.80 7.07 7.48
N TYR A 26 -7.38 6.90 6.30
CA TYR A 26 -8.76 7.28 6.01
C TYR A 26 -9.74 6.53 6.91
N ILE A 27 -9.57 5.22 7.06
CA ILE A 27 -10.36 4.37 7.96
C ILE A 27 -10.22 4.86 9.41
N GLU A 28 -8.99 5.09 9.88
CA GLU A 28 -8.74 5.56 11.24
C GLU A 28 -9.42 6.90 11.54
N CYS A 29 -9.35 7.85 10.61
CA CYS A 29 -10.03 9.15 10.72
C CYS A 29 -11.56 8.99 10.72
N ARG A 30 -12.10 8.15 9.85
CA ARG A 30 -13.55 7.95 9.68
C ARG A 30 -14.20 7.30 10.89
N PHE A 31 -13.48 6.39 11.56
CA PHE A 31 -13.99 5.62 12.71
C PHE A 31 -13.43 6.08 14.06
N HIS A 32 -12.58 7.10 14.11
CA HIS A 32 -11.92 7.61 15.32
C HIS A 32 -11.25 6.50 16.15
N ALA A 33 -10.71 5.49 15.46
CA ALA A 33 -10.06 4.33 16.08
C ALA A 33 -8.92 3.83 15.18
N SER A 34 -7.82 3.39 15.79
CA SER A 34 -6.71 2.81 15.02
C SER A 34 -7.10 1.49 14.36
N VAL A 35 -6.45 1.15 13.25
CA VAL A 35 -6.60 -0.15 12.58
C VAL A 35 -6.49 -1.29 13.59
N LYS A 36 -5.53 -1.23 14.51
CA LYS A 36 -5.37 -2.23 15.58
C LYS A 36 -6.61 -2.35 16.48
N GLN A 37 -7.21 -1.24 16.87
CA GLN A 37 -8.44 -1.24 17.68
C GLN A 37 -9.62 -1.79 16.89
N LEU A 38 -9.75 -1.43 15.62
CA LEU A 38 -10.82 -1.94 14.75
C LEU A 38 -10.70 -3.46 14.55
N PHE A 39 -9.49 -4.00 14.36
CA PHE A 39 -9.26 -5.45 14.34
C PHE A 39 -9.64 -6.12 15.66
N ALA A 40 -9.28 -5.52 16.80
CA ALA A 40 -9.63 -6.06 18.12
C ALA A 40 -11.14 -6.07 18.38
N GLN A 41 -11.85 -5.06 17.90
CA GLN A 41 -13.30 -4.89 18.11
C GLN A 41 -14.15 -5.73 17.14
N ARG A 42 -13.70 -5.89 15.89
CA ARG A 42 -14.51 -6.46 14.80
C ARG A 42 -14.01 -7.81 14.29
N GLY A 43 -12.83 -8.23 14.73
CA GLY A 43 -12.13 -9.37 14.15
C GLY A 43 -11.60 -9.07 12.73
N GLU A 44 -10.98 -10.05 12.11
CA GLU A 44 -10.42 -9.87 10.76
C GLU A 44 -11.53 -9.67 9.72
N GLU A 45 -12.54 -10.52 9.73
CA GLU A 45 -13.65 -10.45 8.76
C GLU A 45 -14.39 -9.10 8.83
N GLY A 46 -14.73 -8.64 10.03
CA GLY A 46 -15.40 -7.35 10.22
C GLY A 46 -14.53 -6.16 9.82
N PHE A 47 -13.20 -6.26 10.00
CA PHE A 47 -12.29 -5.23 9.49
C PHE A 47 -12.21 -5.25 7.96
N ARG A 48 -12.15 -6.42 7.34
CA ARG A 48 -12.09 -6.55 5.87
C ARG A 48 -13.36 -6.03 5.19
N ASP A 49 -14.54 -6.27 5.77
CA ASP A 49 -15.79 -5.67 5.27
C ASP A 49 -15.73 -4.14 5.36
N LEU A 50 -15.25 -3.62 6.48
CA LEU A 50 -15.09 -2.18 6.67
C LEU A 50 -14.07 -1.58 5.69
N GLU A 51 -12.93 -2.22 5.49
CA GLU A 51 -11.90 -1.83 4.53
C GLU A 51 -12.46 -1.78 3.10
N ARG A 52 -13.24 -2.80 2.70
CA ARG A 52 -13.94 -2.83 1.41
C ARG A 52 -14.88 -1.65 1.23
N ARG A 53 -15.73 -1.37 2.22
CA ARG A 53 -16.68 -0.25 2.17
C ARG A 53 -15.98 1.10 2.03
N MET A 54 -14.86 1.31 2.73
CA MET A 54 -14.07 2.54 2.62
C MET A 54 -13.33 2.62 1.29
N LEU A 55 -12.86 1.51 0.75
CA LEU A 55 -12.31 1.45 -0.60
C LEU A 55 -13.35 1.90 -1.65
N HIS A 56 -14.60 1.44 -1.54
CA HIS A 56 -15.68 1.83 -2.43
C HIS A 56 -16.01 3.32 -2.27
N GLU A 57 -16.05 3.85 -1.06
CA GLU A 57 -16.32 5.27 -0.80
C GLU A 57 -15.25 6.18 -1.45
N ILE A 58 -13.96 5.85 -1.33
CA ILE A 58 -12.89 6.68 -1.91
C ILE A 58 -12.73 6.49 -3.43
N ALA A 59 -13.26 5.43 -4.01
CA ALA A 59 -13.22 5.24 -5.45
C ALA A 59 -14.10 6.23 -6.22
N ASP A 60 -15.05 6.86 -5.53
CA ASP A 60 -15.89 7.94 -6.08
C ASP A 60 -15.17 9.30 -6.07
N PHE A 61 -13.98 9.40 -5.47
CA PHE A 61 -13.23 10.65 -5.43
C PHE A 61 -12.44 10.86 -6.72
N GLU A 62 -12.51 12.06 -7.26
CA GLU A 62 -11.77 12.46 -8.45
C GLU A 62 -10.36 12.99 -8.07
N ASP A 63 -9.41 12.85 -8.96
CA ASP A 63 -8.05 13.42 -8.84
C ASP A 63 -7.30 12.99 -7.57
N VAL A 64 -7.42 11.73 -7.19
CA VAL A 64 -6.76 11.15 -6.01
C VAL A 64 -5.73 10.09 -6.35
N ILE A 65 -4.69 10.01 -5.55
CA ILE A 65 -3.74 8.89 -5.49
C ILE A 65 -4.01 8.12 -4.20
N VAL A 66 -4.44 6.89 -4.32
CA VAL A 66 -4.81 6.05 -3.16
C VAL A 66 -3.73 5.03 -2.87
N ALA A 67 -3.23 5.01 -1.63
CA ALA A 67 -2.37 3.95 -1.12
C ALA A 67 -3.21 2.92 -0.36
N CYS A 68 -3.39 1.74 -0.94
CA CYS A 68 -4.10 0.64 -0.31
C CYS A 68 -3.21 -0.14 0.66
N GLY A 69 -3.79 -0.67 1.74
CA GLY A 69 -3.15 -1.65 2.59
C GLY A 69 -2.70 -2.88 1.80
N GLY A 70 -1.61 -3.55 2.24
CA GLY A 70 -1.13 -4.72 1.50
C GLY A 70 -2.07 -5.92 1.52
N GLY A 71 -3.06 -5.95 2.38
CA GLY A 71 -4.12 -6.96 2.39
C GLY A 71 -5.32 -6.59 1.54
N THR A 72 -5.60 -5.31 1.36
CA THR A 72 -6.80 -4.80 0.73
C THR A 72 -7.16 -5.49 -0.60
N PRO A 73 -6.24 -5.66 -1.57
CA PRO A 73 -6.55 -6.32 -2.83
C PRO A 73 -6.83 -7.81 -2.73
N CYS A 74 -6.49 -8.45 -1.59
CA CYS A 74 -6.53 -9.90 -1.43
C CYS A 74 -7.86 -10.43 -0.87
N TYR A 75 -8.80 -9.55 -0.54
CA TYR A 75 -10.08 -9.92 0.07
C TYR A 75 -11.24 -9.53 -0.83
N PHE A 76 -12.28 -10.34 -0.80
CA PHE A 76 -13.49 -10.17 -1.62
C PHE A 76 -13.16 -9.96 -3.10
N ASP A 77 -13.84 -9.04 -3.73
CA ASP A 77 -13.67 -8.57 -5.11
C ASP A 77 -12.86 -7.26 -5.20
N ASN A 78 -12.14 -6.90 -4.12
CA ASN A 78 -11.45 -5.62 -4.04
C ASN A 78 -10.47 -5.38 -5.20
N MET A 79 -9.76 -6.42 -5.66
CA MET A 79 -8.84 -6.23 -6.79
C MET A 79 -9.59 -5.93 -8.09
N ASP A 80 -10.74 -6.60 -8.34
CA ASP A 80 -11.60 -6.31 -9.49
C ASP A 80 -12.14 -4.89 -9.42
N TYR A 81 -12.55 -4.49 -8.22
CA TYR A 81 -13.04 -3.14 -7.97
C TYR A 81 -11.96 -2.08 -8.22
N ILE A 82 -10.75 -2.27 -7.69
CA ILE A 82 -9.61 -1.34 -7.89
C ILE A 82 -9.29 -1.19 -9.38
N VAL A 83 -9.19 -2.29 -10.11
CA VAL A 83 -8.86 -2.29 -11.56
C VAL A 83 -9.98 -1.66 -12.39
N GLY A 84 -11.23 -1.83 -11.97
CA GLY A 84 -12.40 -1.29 -12.68
C GLY A 84 -12.64 0.20 -12.45
N HIS A 85 -12.16 0.79 -11.33
CA HIS A 85 -12.43 2.18 -10.94
C HIS A 85 -11.19 3.07 -10.95
N GLY A 86 -10.01 2.52 -11.20
CA GLY A 86 -8.78 3.28 -11.22
C GLY A 86 -7.65 2.59 -11.98
N PHE A 87 -6.51 3.27 -12.08
CA PHE A 87 -5.30 2.71 -12.64
C PHE A 87 -4.45 2.09 -11.51
N ALA A 88 -4.48 0.78 -11.39
CA ALA A 88 -3.80 0.05 -10.33
C ALA A 88 -2.30 -0.09 -10.62
N ILE A 89 -1.48 0.23 -9.63
CA ILE A 89 -0.02 0.14 -9.71
C ILE A 89 0.48 -0.80 -8.61
N TYR A 90 1.16 -1.85 -9.01
CA TYR A 90 1.88 -2.73 -8.10
C TYR A 90 3.32 -2.23 -7.91
N LEU A 91 3.65 -1.78 -6.71
CA LEU A 91 5.00 -1.36 -6.35
C LEU A 91 5.82 -2.55 -5.89
N THR A 92 6.87 -2.88 -6.65
CA THR A 92 7.81 -3.96 -6.36
C THR A 92 9.13 -3.42 -5.82
N THR A 93 9.81 -4.26 -5.05
CA THR A 93 11.23 -4.12 -4.67
C THR A 93 11.70 -5.47 -4.15
N SER A 94 13.01 -5.68 -4.01
CA SER A 94 13.52 -6.98 -3.57
C SER A 94 13.05 -7.34 -2.14
N PRO A 95 12.85 -8.62 -1.82
CA PRO A 95 12.47 -9.07 -0.48
C PRO A 95 13.46 -8.62 0.60
N GLU A 96 14.76 -8.57 0.28
CA GLU A 96 15.81 -8.12 1.18
C GLU A 96 15.63 -6.64 1.52
N ARG A 97 15.33 -5.79 0.51
CA ARG A 97 15.03 -4.37 0.75
C ARG A 97 13.74 -4.17 1.55
N LEU A 98 12.72 -4.96 1.28
CA LEU A 98 11.49 -4.94 2.09
C LEU A 98 11.81 -5.30 3.55
N ALA A 99 12.61 -6.35 3.78
CA ALA A 99 13.03 -6.75 5.11
C ALA A 99 13.83 -5.65 5.81
N LEU A 100 14.80 -5.02 5.14
CA LEU A 100 15.57 -3.90 5.67
C LEU A 100 14.67 -2.71 6.07
N ARG A 101 13.71 -2.31 5.22
CA ARG A 101 12.75 -1.25 5.54
C ARG A 101 11.82 -1.61 6.70
N LEU A 102 11.46 -2.87 6.82
CA LEU A 102 10.64 -3.37 7.92
C LEU A 102 11.43 -3.52 9.23
N ALA A 103 12.74 -3.74 9.14
CA ALA A 103 13.64 -3.83 10.30
C ALA A 103 13.84 -2.48 11.01
N LEU A 104 13.58 -1.36 10.35
CA LEU A 104 13.71 -0.03 10.94
C LEU A 104 12.85 0.11 12.22
N PRO A 105 13.39 0.73 13.29
CA PRO A 105 12.70 0.82 14.59
C PRO A 105 11.26 1.34 14.49
N GLY A 106 11.03 2.40 13.73
CA GLY A 106 9.69 2.97 13.54
C GLY A 106 8.71 2.04 12.80
N SER A 107 9.21 1.07 12.02
CA SER A 107 8.40 0.06 11.34
C SER A 107 8.03 -1.09 12.25
N ARG A 108 8.96 -1.55 13.10
CA ARG A 108 8.75 -2.66 14.05
C ARG A 108 7.72 -2.30 15.12
N VAL A 109 7.79 -1.09 15.67
CA VAL A 109 6.83 -0.61 16.69
C VAL A 109 5.38 -0.65 16.20
N LYS A 110 5.17 -0.32 14.93
CA LYS A 110 3.83 -0.29 14.31
C LYS A 110 3.30 -1.66 13.89
N ARG A 111 4.13 -2.73 13.97
CA ARG A 111 3.80 -4.04 13.39
C ARG A 111 4.16 -5.18 14.35
N PRO A 112 3.26 -5.57 15.26
CA PRO A 112 3.51 -6.62 16.26
C PRO A 112 3.98 -7.96 15.66
N LEU A 113 3.48 -8.32 14.47
CA LEU A 113 3.83 -9.59 13.78
C LEU A 113 5.30 -9.71 13.39
N ILE A 114 6.03 -8.60 13.31
CA ILE A 114 7.45 -8.59 12.92
C ILE A 114 8.36 -8.04 14.02
N ALA A 115 7.80 -7.61 15.15
CA ALA A 115 8.54 -6.91 16.19
C ALA A 115 9.70 -7.74 16.77
N GLN A 116 9.53 -9.06 16.86
CA GLN A 116 10.49 -10.01 17.49
C GLN A 116 11.24 -10.88 16.47
N LYS A 117 11.01 -10.70 15.16
CA LYS A 117 11.66 -11.53 14.13
C LYS A 117 13.12 -11.13 13.93
N THR A 118 13.99 -12.13 13.73
CA THR A 118 15.35 -11.93 13.21
C THR A 118 15.30 -11.43 11.77
N ASP A 119 16.42 -10.99 11.23
CA ASP A 119 16.45 -10.48 9.84
C ASP A 119 16.18 -11.62 8.83
N GLU A 120 16.69 -12.85 9.10
CA GLU A 120 16.41 -14.02 8.27
C GLU A 120 14.93 -14.45 8.33
N GLU A 121 14.36 -14.48 9.53
CA GLU A 121 12.93 -14.75 9.73
C GLU A 121 12.05 -13.67 9.06
N LEU A 122 12.53 -12.44 9.00
CA LEU A 122 11.83 -11.34 8.37
C LEU A 122 11.82 -11.48 6.85
N ILE A 123 12.93 -11.89 6.24
CA ILE A 123 13.03 -12.18 4.80
C ILE A 123 12.09 -13.34 4.45
N ALA A 124 12.12 -14.44 5.22
CA ALA A 124 11.24 -15.59 5.02
C ALA A 124 9.75 -15.18 5.12
N PHE A 125 9.40 -14.39 6.13
CA PHE A 125 8.06 -13.84 6.32
C PHE A 125 7.61 -12.96 5.14
N VAL A 126 8.50 -12.11 4.62
CA VAL A 126 8.22 -11.25 3.46
C VAL A 126 7.97 -12.11 2.22
N ASN A 127 8.81 -13.10 1.95
CA ASN A 127 8.67 -14.01 0.80
C ASN A 127 7.35 -14.77 0.86
N GLU A 128 6.99 -15.34 2.02
CA GLU A 128 5.72 -16.05 2.19
C GLU A 128 4.52 -15.10 1.97
N ALA A 129 4.59 -13.88 2.54
CA ALA A 129 3.53 -12.90 2.39
C ALA A 129 3.38 -12.41 0.95
N LEU A 130 4.48 -12.28 0.20
CA LEU A 130 4.45 -11.92 -1.22
C LEU A 130 3.86 -13.06 -2.04
N ALA A 131 4.32 -14.29 -1.86
CA ALA A 131 3.80 -15.45 -2.60
C ALA A 131 2.28 -15.62 -2.47
N LYS A 132 1.72 -15.39 -1.28
CA LYS A 132 0.27 -15.43 -1.04
C LYS A 132 -0.51 -14.31 -1.74
N ARG A 133 0.13 -13.16 -2.00
CA ARG A 133 -0.53 -11.95 -2.52
C ARG A 133 -0.26 -11.70 -3.99
N GLU A 134 0.77 -12.32 -4.53
CA GLU A 134 1.17 -12.17 -5.94
C GLU A 134 0.03 -12.44 -6.93
N PRO A 135 -0.84 -13.45 -6.75
CA PRO A 135 -1.97 -13.68 -7.66
C PRO A 135 -2.95 -12.49 -7.76
N PHE A 136 -3.01 -11.67 -6.71
CA PHE A 136 -3.83 -10.45 -6.71
C PHE A 136 -3.04 -9.26 -7.26
N TYR A 137 -1.81 -9.07 -6.80
CA TYR A 137 -0.99 -7.92 -7.18
C TYR A 137 -0.61 -7.91 -8.66
N SER A 138 -0.37 -9.09 -9.27
CA SER A 138 -0.06 -9.24 -10.69
C SER A 138 -1.19 -8.83 -11.63
N ARG A 139 -2.39 -8.60 -11.10
CA ARG A 139 -3.55 -8.10 -11.86
C ARG A 139 -3.55 -6.57 -12.01
N ALA A 140 -2.62 -5.85 -11.39
CA ALA A 140 -2.44 -4.42 -11.58
C ALA A 140 -2.06 -4.10 -13.04
N GLN A 141 -2.55 -2.96 -13.55
CA GLN A 141 -2.24 -2.54 -14.92
C GLN A 141 -0.77 -2.16 -15.12
N LEU A 142 -0.08 -1.77 -14.05
CA LEU A 142 1.34 -1.45 -14.07
C LEU A 142 2.06 -2.10 -12.88
N THR A 143 3.18 -2.77 -13.16
CA THR A 143 4.16 -3.15 -12.14
C THR A 143 5.34 -2.19 -12.21
N PHE A 144 5.68 -1.57 -11.09
CA PHE A 144 6.71 -0.53 -11.04
C PHE A 144 7.72 -0.79 -9.92
N ASP A 145 9.01 -0.67 -10.24
CA ASP A 145 10.09 -0.83 -9.26
C ASP A 145 10.20 0.42 -8.37
N SER A 146 10.00 0.23 -7.06
CA SER A 146 10.10 1.26 -6.03
C SER A 146 11.37 1.13 -5.19
N THR A 147 12.43 0.60 -5.78
CA THR A 147 13.71 0.37 -5.08
C THR A 147 14.36 1.68 -4.64
N HIS A 148 14.33 2.72 -5.48
CA HIS A 148 15.02 4.01 -5.26
C HIS A 148 14.08 5.07 -4.67
N ILE A 149 13.86 5.02 -3.35
CA ILE A 149 13.03 5.96 -2.58
C ILE A 149 13.62 6.23 -1.17
N GLU A 150 14.92 6.07 -1.01
CA GLU A 150 15.55 6.13 0.31
C GLU A 150 15.74 7.58 0.80
N ASN A 151 15.80 8.53 -0.11
CA ASN A 151 15.89 9.96 0.19
C ASN A 151 14.93 10.78 -0.68
N ALA A 152 14.80 12.06 -0.38
CA ALA A 152 13.86 12.94 -1.06
C ALA A 152 14.14 13.10 -2.56
N ALA A 153 15.40 13.18 -2.97
CA ALA A 153 15.78 13.35 -4.37
C ALA A 153 15.48 12.08 -5.19
N GLU A 154 15.81 10.89 -4.67
CA GLU A 154 15.45 9.62 -5.28
C GLU A 154 13.92 9.45 -5.38
N THR A 155 13.20 9.76 -4.29
CA THR A 155 11.76 9.66 -4.25
C THR A 155 11.10 10.54 -5.32
N GLU A 156 11.57 11.76 -5.47
CA GLU A 156 11.05 12.69 -6.48
C GLU A 156 11.38 12.24 -7.92
N ALA A 157 12.61 11.75 -8.15
CA ALA A 157 13.00 11.20 -9.46
C ALA A 157 12.15 9.96 -9.81
N THR A 158 11.95 9.06 -8.85
CA THR A 158 11.12 7.86 -8.99
C THR A 158 9.64 8.21 -9.24
N ALA A 159 9.12 9.24 -8.55
CA ALA A 159 7.76 9.72 -8.76
C ALA A 159 7.56 10.30 -10.18
N ARG A 160 8.53 11.07 -10.68
CA ARG A 160 8.51 11.57 -12.08
C ARG A 160 8.57 10.44 -13.11
N ALA A 161 9.44 9.46 -12.89
CA ALA A 161 9.52 8.29 -13.75
C ALA A 161 8.21 7.50 -13.78
N LEU A 162 7.56 7.32 -12.62
CA LEU A 162 6.26 6.68 -12.52
C LEU A 162 5.17 7.51 -13.22
N ALA A 163 5.16 8.83 -13.02
CA ALA A 163 4.19 9.73 -13.66
C ALA A 163 4.21 9.64 -15.19
N ALA A 164 5.40 9.49 -15.78
CA ALA A 164 5.57 9.36 -17.24
C ALA A 164 5.00 8.05 -17.83
N LEU A 165 4.68 7.07 -16.98
CA LEU A 165 4.10 5.78 -17.37
C LEU A 165 2.58 5.73 -17.18
N LEU A 166 2.00 6.76 -16.56
CA LEU A 166 0.56 6.80 -16.34
C LEU A 166 -0.18 7.17 -17.63
N PRO A 167 -1.39 6.63 -17.84
CA PRO A 167 -2.22 7.07 -18.94
C PRO A 167 -2.57 8.57 -18.78
N GLU A 168 -2.70 9.26 -19.90
CA GLU A 168 -3.20 10.62 -19.86
C GLU A 168 -4.59 10.66 -19.21
N SER A 169 -4.78 11.58 -18.28
CA SER A 169 -6.07 11.74 -17.59
C SER A 169 -7.14 12.06 -18.66
N ARG A 170 -8.14 11.21 -18.75
CA ARG A 170 -9.31 11.49 -19.58
C ARG A 170 -10.16 12.55 -18.94
#